data_61035457d0be733b94e226848139f33b
#
_entry.id   61035457d0be733b94e226848139f33b
#
_cell.length_a   1.000
_cell.length_b   1.000
_cell.length_c   1.000
_cell.angle_alpha   90.00
_cell.angle_beta   90.00
_cell.angle_gamma   90.00
#
_symmetry.space_group_name_H-M   'P 1'
#
loop_
_entity.id
_entity.type
_entity.pdbx_description
1 polymer ?
#
loop_
_entity_poly.entity_id
_entity_poly.type
_entity_poly.pdbx_seq_one_letter_code
_entity_poly.pdbx_strand_id
1 'polypeptide(L)'
;RVEMVILAPDEDPMGMIARIIDSGHSRYPVLGPAKNEVQGILLAKDLLPIINKDLEDFNLRNLIRDIKVVPESKKADSLLEEFKKDRSHMAIVIDEYGTISGLVTIEDILEELVGEIEDEHDSDDEDLIQVSEYEYIADATLELSEFEAKFNKNFNGMDAETLAGLFINKLGFLPKVGDKIELDDMILAVTA
;
A
#
# COMPACT_ATOMS: atom_id res chain seq x y z
N ARG A 1 -0.02 -8.81 -6.62
CA ARG A 1 -1.48 -8.72 -6.86
C ARG A 1 -2.16 -8.67 -5.52
N VAL A 2 -2.74 -7.53 -5.19
CA VAL A 2 -3.64 -7.41 -4.04
C VAL A 2 -4.93 -8.18 -4.39
N GLU A 3 -5.41 -9.04 -3.50
CA GLU A 3 -6.62 -9.81 -3.73
C GLU A 3 -7.83 -8.88 -3.70
N MET A 4 -8.56 -8.80 -4.81
CA MET A 4 -9.72 -7.92 -4.95
C MET A 4 -10.90 -8.48 -4.15
N VAL A 5 -11.39 -7.73 -3.15
CA VAL A 5 -12.59 -8.10 -2.39
C VAL A 5 -13.84 -7.72 -3.19
N ILE A 6 -14.56 -8.72 -3.66
CA ILE A 6 -15.76 -8.59 -4.49
C ILE A 6 -17.00 -8.92 -3.66
N LEU A 7 -18.07 -8.17 -3.86
CA LEU A 7 -19.38 -8.43 -3.25
C LEU A 7 -20.36 -8.99 -4.29
N ALA A 8 -21.29 -9.81 -3.82
CA ALA A 8 -22.42 -10.28 -4.62
C ALA A 8 -23.72 -9.61 -4.14
N PRO A 9 -24.64 -9.24 -5.06
CA PRO A 9 -25.83 -8.47 -4.68
C PRO A 9 -26.82 -9.24 -3.79
N ASP A 10 -26.75 -10.57 -3.82
CA ASP A 10 -27.67 -11.46 -3.11
C ASP A 10 -26.98 -12.25 -1.98
N GLU A 11 -25.79 -11.80 -1.52
CA GLU A 11 -25.09 -12.43 -0.40
C GLU A 11 -25.72 -12.04 0.96
N ASP A 12 -25.43 -12.85 1.98
CA ASP A 12 -25.87 -12.57 3.35
C ASP A 12 -25.34 -11.23 3.86
N PRO A 13 -26.22 -10.28 4.29
CA PRO A 13 -25.80 -8.95 4.70
C PRO A 13 -24.79 -8.94 5.85
N MET A 14 -24.94 -9.85 6.83
CA MET A 14 -24.03 -9.91 7.99
C MET A 14 -22.64 -10.38 7.59
N GLY A 15 -22.56 -11.41 6.75
CA GLY A 15 -21.30 -11.91 6.20
C GLY A 15 -20.59 -10.88 5.32
N MET A 16 -21.36 -10.15 4.51
CA MET A 16 -20.85 -9.05 3.70
C MET A 16 -20.25 -7.92 4.56
N ILE A 17 -20.99 -7.45 5.57
CA ILE A 17 -20.52 -6.39 6.48
C ILE A 17 -19.23 -6.83 7.21
N ALA A 18 -19.19 -8.08 7.69
CA ALA A 18 -18.00 -8.60 8.37
C ALA A 18 -16.76 -8.55 7.45
N ARG A 19 -16.88 -8.97 6.19
CA ARG A 19 -15.79 -8.90 5.20
C ARG A 19 -15.35 -7.47 4.89
N ILE A 20 -16.31 -6.54 4.84
CA ILE A 20 -16.04 -5.12 4.61
C ILE A 20 -15.24 -4.54 5.78
N ILE A 21 -15.61 -4.87 7.01
CA ILE A 21 -14.89 -4.41 8.22
C ILE A 21 -13.49 -5.00 8.27
N ASP A 22 -13.36 -6.30 8.01
CA ASP A 22 -12.09 -7.01 8.07
C ASP A 22 -11.09 -6.53 7.01
N SER A 23 -11.57 -6.28 5.79
CA SER A 23 -10.73 -5.81 4.69
C SER A 23 -10.35 -4.33 4.75
N GLY A 24 -11.14 -3.49 5.43
CA GLY A 24 -10.87 -2.06 5.63
C GLY A 24 -10.93 -1.17 4.38
N HIS A 25 -11.33 -1.71 3.22
CA HIS A 25 -11.39 -0.91 2.01
C HIS A 25 -12.57 0.07 2.00
N SER A 26 -12.43 1.16 1.25
CA SER A 26 -13.48 2.18 1.11
C SER A 26 -14.48 1.86 0.01
N ARG A 27 -14.11 1.01 -0.98
CA ARG A 27 -14.87 0.76 -2.21
C ARG A 27 -14.81 -0.70 -2.57
N TYR A 28 -15.96 -1.26 -2.91
CA TYR A 28 -16.11 -2.69 -3.21
C TYR A 28 -16.83 -2.89 -4.54
N PRO A 29 -16.19 -3.50 -5.54
CA PRO A 29 -16.87 -3.94 -6.75
C PRO A 29 -18.00 -4.90 -6.42
N VAL A 30 -19.15 -4.73 -7.06
CA VAL A 30 -20.29 -5.63 -6.97
C VAL A 30 -20.48 -6.32 -8.31
N LEU A 31 -20.34 -7.65 -8.30
CA LEU A 31 -20.50 -8.47 -9.49
C LEU A 31 -21.76 -9.32 -9.41
N GLY A 32 -22.43 -9.50 -10.53
CA GLY A 32 -23.58 -10.38 -10.64
C GLY A 32 -23.20 -11.87 -10.65
N PRO A 33 -24.17 -12.77 -10.75
CA PRO A 33 -23.96 -14.21 -10.73
C PRO A 33 -23.11 -14.74 -11.91
N ALA A 34 -23.10 -14.06 -13.03
CA ALA A 34 -22.16 -14.32 -14.10
C ALA A 34 -20.80 -13.67 -13.75
N LYS A 35 -19.70 -14.44 -13.82
CA LYS A 35 -18.37 -14.01 -13.40
C LYS A 35 -17.88 -12.67 -13.97
N ASN A 36 -18.46 -12.20 -15.08
CA ASN A 36 -18.08 -10.96 -15.77
C ASN A 36 -19.18 -9.91 -15.75
N GLU A 37 -20.23 -10.10 -14.95
CA GLU A 37 -21.34 -9.17 -14.85
C GLU A 37 -21.05 -8.10 -13.81
N VAL A 38 -20.49 -6.98 -14.25
CA VAL A 38 -20.25 -5.82 -13.38
C VAL A 38 -21.57 -5.14 -13.09
N GLN A 39 -22.03 -5.14 -11.85
CA GLN A 39 -23.25 -4.43 -11.42
C GLN A 39 -22.98 -3.02 -10.91
N GLY A 40 -21.76 -2.75 -10.43
CA GLY A 40 -21.37 -1.45 -9.97
C GLY A 40 -20.40 -1.49 -8.79
N ILE A 41 -20.48 -0.50 -7.94
CA ILE A 41 -19.62 -0.31 -6.77
C ILE A 41 -20.44 0.04 -5.53
N LEU A 42 -20.09 -0.57 -4.38
CA LEU A 42 -20.54 -0.16 -3.06
C LEU A 42 -19.47 0.71 -2.39
N LEU A 43 -19.86 1.82 -1.80
CA LEU A 43 -19.01 2.57 -0.90
C LEU A 43 -19.26 2.12 0.55
N ALA A 44 -18.22 1.77 1.29
CA ALA A 44 -18.34 1.32 2.69
C ALA A 44 -19.12 2.34 3.57
N LYS A 45 -18.91 3.65 3.34
CA LYS A 45 -19.63 4.71 4.06
C LYS A 45 -21.13 4.70 3.86
N ASP A 46 -21.63 4.15 2.75
CA ASP A 46 -23.08 4.10 2.49
C ASP A 46 -23.79 3.05 3.35
N LEU A 47 -23.03 2.19 4.02
CA LEU A 47 -23.55 1.24 5.02
C LEU A 47 -23.77 1.88 6.40
N LEU A 48 -23.09 2.98 6.72
CA LEU A 48 -23.15 3.60 8.05
C LEU A 48 -24.59 3.92 8.53
N PRO A 49 -25.51 4.44 7.68
CA PRO A 49 -26.89 4.69 8.08
C PRO A 49 -27.71 3.42 8.36
N ILE A 50 -27.19 2.25 7.94
CA ILE A 50 -27.95 0.99 7.93
C ILE A 50 -27.49 0.07 9.05
N ILE A 51 -26.25 0.19 9.54
CA ILE A 51 -25.68 -0.65 10.59
C ILE A 51 -26.55 -0.66 11.88
N ASN A 52 -27.28 0.43 12.15
CA ASN A 52 -28.16 0.56 13.32
C ASN A 52 -29.64 0.29 13.01
N LYS A 53 -29.97 -0.21 11.82
CA LYS A 53 -31.35 -0.54 11.42
C LYS A 53 -31.53 -2.05 11.34
N ASP A 54 -32.78 -2.49 11.36
CA ASP A 54 -33.11 -3.89 11.07
C ASP A 54 -32.65 -4.25 9.65
N LEU A 55 -31.80 -5.26 9.57
CA LEU A 55 -31.26 -5.75 8.29
C LEU A 55 -32.27 -6.59 7.50
N GLU A 56 -33.48 -6.83 8.05
CA GLU A 56 -34.52 -7.59 7.35
C GLU A 56 -34.94 -6.93 6.03
N ASP A 57 -34.92 -5.61 5.96
CA ASP A 57 -35.24 -4.82 4.76
C ASP A 57 -34.02 -4.39 3.98
N PHE A 58 -32.81 -4.90 4.33
CA PHE A 58 -31.58 -4.52 3.65
C PHE A 58 -31.55 -5.05 2.22
N ASN A 59 -31.32 -4.16 1.26
CA ASN A 59 -31.12 -4.53 -0.13
C ASN A 59 -29.90 -3.79 -0.69
N LEU A 60 -28.82 -4.53 -0.92
CA LEU A 60 -27.56 -4.00 -1.44
C LEU A 60 -27.77 -3.26 -2.78
N ARG A 61 -28.68 -3.72 -3.62
CA ARG A 61 -28.96 -3.12 -4.94
C ARG A 61 -29.31 -1.63 -4.87
N ASN A 62 -29.91 -1.18 -3.75
CA ASN A 62 -30.25 0.23 -3.55
C ASN A 62 -29.05 1.13 -3.25
N LEU A 63 -27.90 0.55 -2.94
CA LEU A 63 -26.66 1.24 -2.59
C LEU A 63 -25.60 1.14 -3.69
N ILE A 64 -25.84 0.29 -4.69
CA ILE A 64 -24.90 0.12 -5.81
C ILE A 64 -24.91 1.40 -6.63
N ARG A 65 -23.71 1.89 -6.93
CA ARG A 65 -23.48 3.03 -7.83
C ARG A 65 -22.83 2.54 -9.11
N ASP A 66 -22.97 3.30 -10.17
CA ASP A 66 -22.31 3.01 -11.43
C ASP A 66 -20.77 2.98 -11.24
N ILE A 67 -20.11 2.07 -11.92
CA ILE A 67 -18.66 1.98 -11.97
C ILE A 67 -18.20 2.01 -13.43
N LYS A 68 -17.09 2.66 -13.68
CA LYS A 68 -16.46 2.69 -15.00
C LYS A 68 -15.83 1.33 -15.31
N VAL A 69 -16.00 0.88 -16.55
CA VAL A 69 -15.33 -0.30 -17.08
C VAL A 69 -14.42 0.14 -18.22
N VAL A 70 -13.16 -0.27 -18.18
CA VAL A 70 -12.14 0.14 -19.14
C VAL A 70 -11.36 -1.07 -19.65
N PRO A 71 -10.89 -1.07 -20.92
CA PRO A 71 -10.02 -2.13 -21.41
C PRO A 71 -8.61 -2.02 -20.86
N GLU A 72 -7.86 -3.12 -20.78
CA GLU A 72 -6.45 -3.14 -20.38
C GLU A 72 -5.56 -2.22 -21.21
N SER A 73 -5.91 -2.01 -22.48
CA SER A 73 -5.17 -1.12 -23.38
C SER A 73 -5.38 0.37 -23.13
N LYS A 74 -6.22 0.73 -22.14
CA LYS A 74 -6.48 2.13 -21.78
C LYS A 74 -5.22 2.77 -21.19
N LYS A 75 -4.83 3.93 -21.74
CA LYS A 75 -3.68 4.67 -21.24
C LYS A 75 -4.00 5.31 -19.87
N ALA A 76 -3.03 5.26 -18.96
CA ALA A 76 -3.17 5.76 -17.60
C ALA A 76 -3.46 7.28 -17.56
N ASP A 77 -2.80 8.08 -18.40
CA ASP A 77 -3.03 9.50 -18.53
C ASP A 77 -4.48 9.84 -18.91
N SER A 78 -5.00 9.16 -19.92
CA SER A 78 -6.38 9.34 -20.36
C SER A 78 -7.40 8.87 -19.30
N LEU A 79 -7.09 7.81 -18.58
CA LEU A 79 -7.94 7.33 -17.49
C LEU A 79 -7.96 8.31 -16.31
N LEU A 80 -6.81 8.90 -16.00
CA LEU A 80 -6.71 9.93 -14.95
C LEU A 80 -7.56 11.16 -15.27
N GLU A 81 -7.56 11.62 -16.52
CA GLU A 81 -8.42 12.73 -16.97
C GLU A 81 -9.90 12.38 -16.84
N GLU A 82 -10.28 11.14 -17.18
CA GLU A 82 -11.65 10.68 -17.02
C GLU A 82 -12.05 10.57 -15.55
N PHE A 83 -11.18 10.07 -14.67
CA PHE A 83 -11.45 10.02 -13.24
C PHE A 83 -11.69 11.43 -12.66
N LYS A 84 -10.87 12.40 -13.03
CA LYS A 84 -11.04 13.80 -12.62
C LYS A 84 -12.36 14.40 -13.12
N LYS A 85 -12.69 14.17 -14.38
CA LYS A 85 -13.91 14.69 -15.00
C LYS A 85 -15.18 14.12 -14.38
N ASP A 86 -15.21 12.80 -14.18
CA ASP A 86 -16.39 12.09 -13.71
C ASP A 86 -16.44 11.96 -12.19
N ARG A 87 -15.42 12.51 -11.49
CA ARG A 87 -15.24 12.39 -10.03
C ARG A 87 -15.32 10.94 -9.56
N SER A 88 -14.82 10.02 -10.36
CA SER A 88 -14.69 8.61 -10.03
C SER A 88 -13.27 8.31 -9.56
N HIS A 89 -13.10 7.29 -8.72
CA HIS A 89 -11.81 6.93 -8.13
C HIS A 89 -11.40 5.50 -8.43
N MET A 90 -12.26 4.74 -9.14
CA MET A 90 -12.02 3.34 -9.41
C MET A 90 -12.68 2.95 -10.74
N ALA A 91 -12.03 2.04 -11.46
CA ALA A 91 -12.59 1.41 -12.66
C ALA A 91 -12.31 -0.11 -12.63
N ILE A 92 -13.20 -0.87 -13.24
CA ILE A 92 -12.98 -2.29 -13.53
C ILE A 92 -12.22 -2.38 -14.83
N VAL A 93 -11.20 -3.22 -14.87
CA VAL A 93 -10.40 -3.49 -16.08
C VAL A 93 -10.83 -4.81 -16.70
N ILE A 94 -11.05 -4.81 -18.02
CA ILE A 94 -11.43 -6.00 -18.78
C ILE A 94 -10.43 -6.28 -19.89
N ASP A 95 -10.28 -7.56 -20.20
CA ASP A 95 -9.50 -8.05 -21.34
C ASP A 95 -10.28 -7.95 -22.68
N GLU A 96 -9.67 -8.42 -23.76
CA GLU A 96 -10.25 -8.40 -25.12
C GLU A 96 -11.48 -9.32 -25.27
N TYR A 97 -11.70 -10.21 -24.32
CA TYR A 97 -12.83 -11.15 -24.28
C TYR A 97 -13.97 -10.65 -23.38
N GLY A 98 -13.80 -9.47 -22.76
CA GLY A 98 -14.74 -8.92 -21.79
C GLY A 98 -14.65 -9.58 -20.42
N THR A 99 -13.55 -10.31 -20.13
CA THR A 99 -13.31 -10.89 -18.80
C THR A 99 -12.69 -9.86 -17.88
N ILE A 100 -13.11 -9.85 -16.61
CA ILE A 100 -12.53 -8.95 -15.61
C ILE A 100 -11.10 -9.39 -15.32
N SER A 101 -10.13 -8.53 -15.64
CA SER A 101 -8.71 -8.71 -15.36
C SER A 101 -8.32 -8.16 -14.00
N GLY A 102 -9.06 -7.16 -13.51
CA GLY A 102 -8.77 -6.53 -12.24
C GLY A 102 -9.54 -5.22 -12.03
N LEU A 103 -9.01 -4.39 -11.18
CA LEU A 103 -9.45 -3.02 -10.98
C LEU A 103 -8.24 -2.07 -11.02
N VAL A 104 -8.50 -0.80 -11.22
CA VAL A 104 -7.52 0.29 -11.13
C VAL A 104 -8.15 1.45 -10.37
N THR A 105 -7.40 2.06 -9.50
CA THR A 105 -7.79 3.24 -8.73
C THR A 105 -7.07 4.49 -9.23
N ILE A 106 -7.56 5.66 -8.83
CA ILE A 106 -6.85 6.93 -9.13
C ILE A 106 -5.53 6.98 -8.37
N GLU A 107 -5.49 6.41 -7.18
CA GLU A 107 -4.33 6.28 -6.32
C GLU A 107 -3.22 5.47 -7.03
N ASP A 108 -3.55 4.30 -7.63
CA ASP A 108 -2.59 3.48 -8.41
C ASP A 108 -1.98 4.26 -9.59
N ILE A 109 -2.79 5.07 -10.27
CA ILE A 109 -2.29 5.88 -11.39
C ILE A 109 -1.40 7.01 -10.91
N LEU A 110 -1.74 7.64 -9.78
CA LEU A 110 -0.93 8.71 -9.21
C LEU A 110 0.41 8.18 -8.71
N GLU A 111 0.40 7.03 -8.04
CA GLU A 111 1.61 6.34 -7.59
C GLU A 111 2.57 6.04 -8.76
N GLU A 112 2.05 5.51 -9.87
CA GLU A 112 2.86 5.23 -11.06
C GLU A 112 3.41 6.49 -11.75
N LEU A 113 2.70 7.62 -11.66
CA LEU A 113 3.09 8.88 -12.32
C LEU A 113 4.00 9.76 -11.46
N VAL A 114 3.85 9.72 -10.16
CA VAL A 114 4.54 10.60 -9.20
C VAL A 114 5.67 9.85 -8.48
N GLY A 115 5.67 8.51 -8.53
CA GLY A 115 6.41 7.65 -7.62
C GLY A 115 5.66 7.55 -6.30
N GLU A 116 6.22 6.90 -5.32
CA GLU A 116 5.70 6.98 -3.95
C GLU A 116 5.62 8.46 -3.60
N ILE A 117 4.41 8.95 -3.31
CA ILE A 117 4.23 10.30 -2.77
C ILE A 117 4.83 10.20 -1.38
N GLU A 118 6.07 10.61 -1.23
CA GLU A 118 6.60 10.91 0.10
C GLU A 118 5.57 11.85 0.74
N ASP A 119 4.85 11.39 1.74
CA ASP A 119 3.96 12.23 2.53
C ASP A 119 4.86 13.35 3.10
N GLU A 120 4.39 14.61 3.05
CA GLU A 120 5.12 15.72 3.70
C GLU A 120 5.30 15.48 5.21
N HIS A 121 4.70 14.39 5.71
CA HIS A 121 4.86 13.83 7.06
C HIS A 121 5.71 12.55 7.09
N ASP A 122 6.13 11.97 5.96
CA ASP A 122 7.21 10.98 5.86
C ASP A 122 8.59 11.66 5.91
N SER A 123 8.60 12.98 6.05
CA SER A 123 9.76 13.70 6.54
C SER A 123 9.94 13.30 7.99
N ASP A 124 11.00 12.56 8.25
CA ASP A 124 11.62 12.37 9.55
C ASP A 124 11.05 11.26 10.46
N ASP A 125 10.74 10.07 10.00
CA ASP A 125 11.42 8.95 10.61
C ASP A 125 12.87 9.08 10.13
N GLU A 126 13.63 9.94 10.80
CA GLU A 126 15.04 10.13 10.48
C GLU A 126 15.68 8.74 10.62
N ASP A 127 16.04 8.12 9.47
CA ASP A 127 16.78 6.84 9.46
C ASP A 127 18.03 6.91 10.33
N LEU A 128 18.32 8.10 10.83
CA LEU A 128 19.43 8.42 11.71
C LEU A 128 19.09 9.52 12.72
N ILE A 129 18.68 9.14 13.93
CA ILE A 129 18.28 10.04 15.03
C ILE A 129 19.44 10.27 15.98
N GLN A 130 19.81 11.52 16.25
CA GLN A 130 20.79 11.86 17.28
C GLN A 130 20.14 11.84 18.68
N VAL A 131 20.55 10.90 19.53
CA VAL A 131 20.05 10.75 20.92
C VAL A 131 20.86 11.57 21.90
N SER A 132 22.19 11.67 21.68
CA SER A 132 23.11 12.48 22.51
C SER A 132 24.26 12.99 21.66
N GLU A 133 25.21 13.73 22.28
CA GLU A 133 26.39 14.29 21.60
C GLU A 133 27.20 13.23 20.81
N TYR A 134 27.20 11.97 21.30
CA TYR A 134 27.99 10.88 20.73
C TYR A 134 27.17 9.59 20.44
N GLU A 135 25.84 9.67 20.50
CA GLU A 135 24.99 8.50 20.35
C GLU A 135 23.88 8.77 19.33
N TYR A 136 23.72 7.87 18.39
CA TYR A 136 22.75 7.91 17.32
C TYR A 136 21.99 6.58 17.27
N ILE A 137 20.72 6.64 16.93
CA ILE A 137 19.92 5.48 16.54
C ILE A 137 19.77 5.56 15.03
N ALA A 138 20.09 4.47 14.33
CA ALA A 138 19.95 4.38 12.89
C ALA A 138 19.07 3.20 12.51
N ASP A 139 18.24 3.37 11.47
CA ASP A 139 17.56 2.24 10.86
C ASP A 139 18.58 1.32 10.17
N ALA A 140 18.33 0.03 10.22
CA ALA A 140 19.21 -0.96 9.61
C ALA A 140 19.18 -0.90 8.06
N THR A 141 18.15 -0.32 7.48
CA THR A 141 17.96 -0.11 6.04
C THR A 141 18.61 1.17 5.52
N LEU A 142 19.08 2.07 6.42
CA LEU A 142 19.80 3.30 6.04
C LEU A 142 20.91 2.99 5.03
N GLU A 143 20.94 3.71 3.92
CA GLU A 143 21.98 3.58 2.91
C GLU A 143 23.36 3.87 3.48
N LEU A 144 24.31 2.99 3.19
CA LEU A 144 25.70 3.12 3.68
C LEU A 144 26.35 4.41 3.19
N SER A 145 26.02 4.86 1.99
CA SER A 145 26.48 6.12 1.42
C SER A 145 26.06 7.35 2.23
N GLU A 146 24.84 7.35 2.76
CA GLU A 146 24.30 8.42 3.59
C GLU A 146 24.96 8.42 4.97
N PHE A 147 25.11 7.23 5.57
CA PHE A 147 25.84 7.05 6.81
C PHE A 147 27.30 7.53 6.70
N GLU A 148 27.98 7.15 5.61
CA GLU A 148 29.36 7.61 5.32
C GLU A 148 29.45 9.13 5.22
N ALA A 149 28.51 9.77 4.52
CA ALA A 149 28.47 11.22 4.36
C ALA A 149 28.26 11.93 5.71
N LYS A 150 27.33 11.44 6.54
CA LYS A 150 27.00 12.03 7.85
C LYS A 150 28.18 12.02 8.82
N PHE A 151 28.90 10.90 8.88
CA PHE A 151 30.01 10.71 9.81
C PHE A 151 31.39 10.95 9.20
N ASN A 152 31.44 11.40 7.95
CA ASN A 152 32.67 11.61 7.17
C ASN A 152 33.60 10.37 7.20
N LYS A 153 32.98 9.20 7.00
CA LYS A 153 33.63 7.89 6.97
C LYS A 153 33.65 7.33 5.56
N ASN A 154 34.41 6.27 5.38
CA ASN A 154 34.45 5.56 4.12
C ASN A 154 34.73 4.07 4.37
N PHE A 155 33.79 3.21 4.02
CA PHE A 155 33.89 1.75 4.17
C PHE A 155 34.18 1.05 2.84
N ASN A 156 35.03 1.70 2.01
CA ASN A 156 35.46 1.14 0.71
C ASN A 156 35.98 -0.28 0.84
N GLY A 157 35.49 -1.16 -0.03
CA GLY A 157 35.87 -2.56 -0.07
C GLY A 157 34.93 -3.51 0.66
N MET A 158 33.86 -3.00 1.26
CA MET A 158 32.75 -3.81 1.76
C MET A 158 31.65 -3.80 0.71
N ASP A 159 31.18 -4.98 0.32
CA ASP A 159 30.10 -5.16 -0.64
C ASP A 159 28.74 -5.05 0.11
N ALA A 160 28.41 -3.83 0.54
CA ALA A 160 27.21 -3.53 1.32
C ALA A 160 26.59 -2.20 0.87
N GLU A 161 25.29 -2.19 0.67
CA GLU A 161 24.51 -0.99 0.29
C GLU A 161 23.84 -0.34 1.50
N THR A 162 23.63 -1.09 2.61
CA THR A 162 22.93 -0.62 3.82
C THR A 162 23.72 -0.92 5.09
N LEU A 163 23.32 -0.33 6.23
CA LEU A 163 23.90 -0.64 7.54
C LEU A 163 23.74 -2.12 7.91
N ALA A 164 22.57 -2.71 7.63
CA ALA A 164 22.37 -4.16 7.82
C ALA A 164 23.37 -4.98 7.02
N GLY A 165 23.59 -4.61 5.75
CA GLY A 165 24.59 -5.25 4.88
C GLY A 165 26.01 -5.15 5.44
N LEU A 166 26.37 -3.99 5.99
CA LEU A 166 27.66 -3.77 6.64
C LEU A 166 27.86 -4.69 7.87
N PHE A 167 26.82 -4.83 8.69
CA PHE A 167 26.82 -5.73 9.85
C PHE A 167 27.03 -7.20 9.42
N ILE A 168 26.24 -7.66 8.45
CA ILE A 168 26.33 -9.05 7.93
C ILE A 168 27.71 -9.31 7.35
N ASN A 169 28.26 -8.36 6.61
CA ASN A 169 29.58 -8.48 5.99
C ASN A 169 30.68 -8.61 7.04
N LYS A 170 30.61 -7.81 8.13
CA LYS A 170 31.58 -7.83 9.23
C LYS A 170 31.48 -9.07 10.12
N LEU A 171 30.24 -9.51 10.45
CA LEU A 171 30.03 -10.65 11.36
C LEU A 171 30.06 -11.99 10.63
N GLY A 172 29.73 -12.04 9.33
CA GLY A 172 29.61 -13.27 8.56
C GLY A 172 28.33 -14.07 8.84
N PHE A 173 27.40 -13.54 9.62
CA PHE A 173 26.11 -14.13 9.93
C PHE A 173 25.05 -13.04 10.17
N LEU A 174 23.76 -13.44 10.21
CA LEU A 174 22.66 -12.51 10.45
C LEU A 174 22.70 -12.00 11.91
N PRO A 175 22.85 -10.68 12.14
CA PRO A 175 22.94 -10.07 13.44
C PRO A 175 21.71 -10.32 14.32
N LYS A 176 21.88 -10.31 15.64
CA LYS A 176 20.83 -10.39 16.64
C LYS A 176 20.96 -9.22 17.62
N VAL A 177 19.87 -8.89 18.28
CA VAL A 177 19.86 -7.88 19.36
C VAL A 177 20.99 -8.16 20.35
N GLY A 178 21.82 -7.15 20.58
CA GLY A 178 23.01 -7.21 21.44
C GLY A 178 24.33 -7.45 20.71
N ASP A 179 24.32 -7.85 19.44
CA ASP A 179 25.55 -7.96 18.64
C ASP A 179 26.14 -6.58 18.37
N LYS A 180 27.47 -6.52 18.30
CA LYS A 180 28.22 -5.28 18.12
C LYS A 180 29.33 -5.46 17.11
N ILE A 181 29.60 -4.39 16.36
CA ILE A 181 30.81 -4.28 15.51
C ILE A 181 31.55 -3.00 15.85
N GLU A 182 32.87 -3.06 15.80
CA GLU A 182 33.74 -1.89 15.97
C GLU A 182 34.24 -1.43 14.60
N LEU A 183 34.08 -0.16 14.31
CA LEU A 183 34.49 0.49 13.07
C LEU A 183 35.27 1.74 13.41
N ASP A 184 36.58 1.68 13.28
CA ASP A 184 37.51 2.77 13.63
C ASP A 184 37.27 3.32 15.06
N ASP A 185 36.62 4.49 15.16
CA ASP A 185 36.28 5.20 16.38
C ASP A 185 34.80 5.07 16.78
N MET A 186 34.04 4.17 16.13
CA MET A 186 32.60 3.98 16.32
C MET A 186 32.29 2.54 16.72
N ILE A 187 31.25 2.38 17.53
CA ILE A 187 30.66 1.09 17.88
C ILE A 187 29.21 1.10 17.39
N LEU A 188 28.90 0.18 16.52
CA LEU A 188 27.52 -0.07 16.10
C LEU A 188 26.99 -1.27 16.88
N ALA A 189 25.77 -1.15 17.41
CA ALA A 189 25.11 -2.21 18.19
C ALA A 189 23.67 -2.41 17.71
N VAL A 190 23.23 -3.66 17.61
CA VAL A 190 21.84 -3.99 17.30
C VAL A 190 21.01 -3.87 18.57
N THR A 191 19.99 -3.01 18.55
CA THR A 191 19.13 -2.70 19.71
C THR A 191 17.69 -3.22 19.57
N ALA A 192 17.21 -3.42 18.34
CA ALA A 192 15.87 -3.94 18.05
C ALA A 192 15.89 -4.96 16.88
#